data_dbde1aec66f231ef0eabf298a06c84c2
#
_entry.id   dbde1aec66f231ef0eabf298a06c84c2
#
_cell.length_a   1.000
_cell.length_b   1.000
_cell.length_c   1.000
_cell.angle_alpha   90.00
_cell.angle_beta   90.00
_cell.angle_gamma   90.00
#
_symmetry.space_group_name_H-M   'P 1'
#
loop_
_entity.id
_entity.type
_entity.pdbx_description
1 polymer ?
#
loop_
_entity_poly.entity_id
_entity_poly.type
_entity_poly.pdbx_seq_one_letter_code
_entity_poly.pdbx_strand_id
1 'polypeptide(L)'
;MTVPVDITDPRIAKAYAHPLRIHILGMLDDRVASPSEIATELDAPLTHVSYHVRQLAQLGLIKLVRTTPRRGAVEHHYTAQIRPKITDNAWAATPDIVKKNLVTGWVDQMVAHVADAVKNGGFDRDNAHQSRSGQMLDEKGWNAIAKELEKTLERIEKIGAEAAARVKKKPETGFRTTTVMMLMEGPSSSAGLPADAGIRRHKRRRAKTTA
;
A
#
# COMPACT_ATOMS: atom_id res chain seq x y z
N MET A 1 -2.39 16.78 -0.34
CA MET A 1 -1.36 16.71 -1.39
C MET A 1 -0.40 15.61 -0.97
N THR A 2 -0.32 14.53 -1.74
CA THR A 2 0.63 13.44 -1.54
C THR A 2 1.99 13.91 -2.04
N VAL A 3 2.98 13.98 -1.18
CA VAL A 3 4.35 14.27 -1.60
C VAL A 3 4.94 12.97 -2.13
N PRO A 4 5.43 12.89 -3.37
CA PRO A 4 6.14 11.72 -3.85
C PRO A 4 7.34 11.46 -2.94
N VAL A 5 7.42 10.27 -2.39
CA VAL A 5 8.55 9.85 -1.57
C VAL A 5 9.42 8.95 -2.41
N ASP A 6 10.67 9.31 -2.50
CA ASP A 6 11.68 8.47 -3.12
C ASP A 6 12.02 7.31 -2.17
N ILE A 7 11.54 6.11 -2.50
CA ILE A 7 11.83 4.90 -1.73
C ILE A 7 13.32 4.52 -1.81
N THR A 8 14.09 5.12 -2.73
CA THR A 8 15.54 4.93 -2.78
C THR A 8 16.28 5.74 -1.71
N ASP A 9 15.59 6.70 -1.04
CA ASP A 9 16.14 7.33 0.16
C ASP A 9 16.33 6.26 1.25
N PRO A 10 17.57 6.04 1.73
CA PRO A 10 17.87 5.00 2.72
C PRO A 10 17.02 5.11 3.99
N ARG A 11 16.58 6.31 4.37
CA ARG A 11 15.70 6.55 5.53
C ARG A 11 14.32 5.97 5.28
N ILE A 12 13.79 6.17 4.09
CA ILE A 12 12.47 5.67 3.67
C ILE A 12 12.54 4.16 3.50
N ALA A 13 13.54 3.64 2.79
CA ALA A 13 13.77 2.20 2.64
C ALA A 13 13.85 1.51 4.02
N LYS A 14 14.56 2.13 4.99
CA LYS A 14 14.63 1.63 6.37
C LYS A 14 13.26 1.60 7.06
N ALA A 15 12.39 2.59 6.83
CA ALA A 15 11.04 2.60 7.38
C ALA A 15 10.21 1.43 6.85
N TYR A 16 10.29 1.15 5.57
CA TYR A 16 9.55 0.08 4.91
C TYR A 16 10.20 -1.32 5.03
N ALA A 17 11.42 -1.42 5.56
CA ALA A 17 12.07 -2.71 5.80
C ALA A 17 11.47 -3.51 6.97
N HIS A 18 10.62 -2.92 7.81
CA HIS A 18 10.08 -3.58 8.99
C HIS A 18 8.58 -3.79 8.87
N PRO A 19 8.05 -5.04 8.92
CA PRO A 19 6.62 -5.33 8.72
C PRO A 19 5.70 -4.51 9.62
N LEU A 20 5.98 -4.43 10.93
CA LEU A 20 5.14 -3.67 11.86
C LEU A 20 5.04 -2.17 11.47
N ARG A 21 6.09 -1.56 10.90
CA ARG A 21 6.03 -0.18 10.45
C ARG A 21 5.11 0.00 9.24
N ILE A 22 5.08 -0.99 8.35
CA ILE A 22 4.18 -0.97 7.19
C ILE A 22 2.73 -1.02 7.66
N HIS A 23 2.39 -1.91 8.60
CA HIS A 23 1.04 -1.98 9.17
C HIS A 23 0.66 -0.68 9.90
N ILE A 24 1.56 -0.11 10.73
CA ILE A 24 1.34 1.18 11.41
C ILE A 24 1.07 2.30 10.39
N LEU A 25 1.89 2.39 9.34
CA LEU A 25 1.71 3.40 8.29
C LEU A 25 0.37 3.21 7.57
N GLY A 26 -0.01 1.98 7.24
CA GLY A 26 -1.27 1.67 6.63
C GLY A 26 -2.46 2.14 7.48
N MET A 27 -2.49 1.78 8.76
CA MET A 27 -3.54 2.22 9.68
C MET A 27 -3.60 3.75 9.81
N LEU A 28 -2.45 4.42 9.89
CA LEU A 28 -2.37 5.88 10.01
C LEU A 28 -2.67 6.63 8.70
N ASP A 29 -2.62 5.93 7.56
CA ASP A 29 -3.09 6.44 6.28
C ASP A 29 -4.62 6.48 6.21
N ASP A 30 -5.27 5.51 6.82
CA ASP A 30 -6.72 5.40 6.84
C ASP A 30 -7.37 6.29 7.90
N ARG A 31 -6.74 6.43 9.06
CA ARG A 31 -7.32 7.16 10.20
C ARG A 31 -6.27 7.76 11.13
N VAL A 32 -6.73 8.68 11.97
CA VAL A 32 -5.95 9.17 13.11
C VAL A 32 -6.02 8.14 14.22
N ALA A 33 -4.86 7.70 14.73
CA ALA A 33 -4.78 6.73 15.82
C ALA A 33 -3.63 7.03 16.78
N SER A 34 -3.77 6.53 18.02
CA SER A 34 -2.73 6.52 19.03
C SER A 34 -1.93 5.21 19.01
N PRO A 35 -0.70 5.18 19.57
CA PRO A 35 0.04 3.92 19.74
C PRO A 35 -0.73 2.84 20.50
N SER A 36 -1.57 3.22 21.46
CA SER A 36 -2.40 2.28 22.22
C SER A 36 -3.48 1.63 21.35
N GLU A 37 -4.18 2.44 20.55
CA GLU A 37 -5.19 1.95 19.61
C GLU A 37 -4.57 1.02 18.56
N ILE A 38 -3.40 1.40 18.02
CA ILE A 38 -2.66 0.59 17.05
C ILE A 38 -2.20 -0.73 17.67
N ALA A 39 -1.66 -0.69 18.89
CA ALA A 39 -1.19 -1.89 19.60
C ALA A 39 -2.32 -2.90 19.84
N THR A 40 -3.51 -2.40 20.21
CA THR A 40 -4.70 -3.23 20.40
C THR A 40 -5.14 -3.89 19.10
N GLU A 41 -5.20 -3.13 18.00
CA GLU A 41 -5.70 -3.63 16.72
C GLU A 41 -4.74 -4.60 16.05
N LEU A 42 -3.42 -4.37 16.19
CA LEU A 42 -2.40 -5.27 15.63
C LEU A 42 -2.02 -6.42 16.56
N ASP A 43 -2.67 -6.54 17.72
CA ASP A 43 -2.31 -7.52 18.76
C ASP A 43 -0.79 -7.51 19.04
N ALA A 44 -0.22 -6.31 19.17
CA ALA A 44 1.22 -6.09 19.31
C ALA A 44 1.55 -5.40 20.64
N PRO A 45 2.72 -5.68 21.26
CA PRO A 45 3.13 -4.99 22.48
C PRO A 45 3.20 -3.46 22.29
N LEU A 46 2.55 -2.69 23.16
CA LEU A 46 2.52 -1.22 23.12
C LEU A 46 3.92 -0.60 23.09
N THR A 47 4.87 -1.20 23.78
CA THR A 47 6.27 -0.75 23.78
C THR A 47 6.90 -0.80 22.40
N HIS A 48 6.65 -1.87 21.64
CA HIS A 48 7.14 -2.03 20.27
C HIS A 48 6.46 -1.03 19.32
N VAL A 49 5.13 -0.93 19.41
CA VAL A 49 4.37 0.04 18.58
C VAL A 49 4.82 1.46 18.88
N SER A 50 4.94 1.85 20.16
CA SER A 50 5.39 3.19 20.56
C SER A 50 6.80 3.51 20.06
N TYR A 51 7.70 2.52 20.07
CA TYR A 51 9.04 2.68 19.49
C TYR A 51 8.96 2.96 17.98
N HIS A 52 8.20 2.16 17.22
CA HIS A 52 8.08 2.31 15.79
C HIS A 52 7.34 3.60 15.39
N VAL A 53 6.30 4.00 16.12
CA VAL A 53 5.61 5.29 15.91
C VAL A 53 6.59 6.46 16.09
N ARG A 54 7.43 6.45 17.13
CA ARG A 54 8.46 7.48 17.30
C ARG A 54 9.46 7.51 16.14
N GLN A 55 9.91 6.33 15.66
CA GLN A 55 10.81 6.25 14.51
C GLN A 55 10.15 6.82 13.25
N LEU A 56 8.90 6.50 12.98
CA LEU A 56 8.16 7.02 11.83
C LEU A 56 7.93 8.53 11.92
N ALA A 57 7.68 9.06 13.11
CA ALA A 57 7.55 10.49 13.34
C ALA A 57 8.90 11.23 13.12
N GLN A 58 10.02 10.67 13.60
CA GLN A 58 11.36 11.22 13.36
C GLN A 58 11.74 11.23 11.87
N LEU A 59 11.26 10.25 11.09
CA LEU A 59 11.45 10.19 9.65
C LEU A 59 10.50 11.14 8.88
N GLY A 60 9.56 11.81 9.58
CA GLY A 60 8.59 12.70 8.96
C GLY A 60 7.49 11.98 8.17
N LEU A 61 7.34 10.66 8.35
CA LEU A 61 6.33 9.86 7.64
C LEU A 61 4.94 9.98 8.25
N ILE A 62 4.87 10.30 9.53
CA ILE A 62 3.64 10.55 10.27
C ILE A 62 3.75 11.87 11.02
N LYS A 63 2.61 12.49 11.31
CA LYS A 63 2.54 13.72 12.11
C LYS A 63 1.58 13.58 13.27
N LEU A 64 1.91 14.26 14.36
CA LEU A 64 1.00 14.45 15.49
C LEU A 64 -0.18 15.33 15.06
N VAL A 65 -1.39 14.88 15.34
CA VAL A 65 -2.64 15.61 15.02
C VAL A 65 -3.25 16.22 16.26
N ARG A 66 -3.30 15.45 17.34
CA ARG A 66 -3.89 15.88 18.63
C ARG A 66 -3.29 15.10 19.79
N THR A 67 -3.47 15.65 20.97
CA THR A 67 -3.18 14.98 22.23
C THR A 67 -4.45 14.88 23.07
N THR A 68 -4.56 13.80 23.85
CA THR A 68 -5.69 13.58 24.77
C THR A 68 -5.14 13.32 26.17
N PRO A 69 -5.53 14.13 27.20
CA PRO A 69 -5.14 13.85 28.57
C PRO A 69 -5.69 12.50 29.04
N ARG A 70 -4.85 11.69 29.67
CA ARG A 70 -5.20 10.43 30.33
C ARG A 70 -4.71 10.49 31.78
N ARG A 71 -5.23 9.63 32.65
CA ARG A 71 -4.78 9.58 34.06
C ARG A 71 -3.26 9.42 34.15
N GLY A 72 -2.54 10.49 34.53
CA GLY A 72 -1.08 10.47 34.69
C GLY A 72 -0.24 10.47 33.39
N ALA A 73 -0.87 10.61 32.20
CA ALA A 73 -0.17 10.60 30.91
C ALA A 73 -0.86 11.47 29.86
N VAL A 74 -0.18 11.68 28.73
CA VAL A 74 -0.75 12.32 27.55
C VAL A 74 -0.71 11.34 26.39
N GLU A 75 -1.87 11.02 25.85
CA GLU A 75 -1.98 10.16 24.66
C GLU A 75 -1.83 11.01 23.40
N HIS A 76 -0.92 10.58 22.52
CA HIS A 76 -0.63 11.26 21.27
C HIS A 76 -1.28 10.53 20.10
N HIS A 77 -1.99 11.25 19.22
CA HIS A 77 -2.66 10.69 18.05
C HIS A 77 -1.98 11.19 16.78
N TYR A 78 -1.68 10.26 15.89
CA TYR A 78 -0.94 10.48 14.66
C TYR A 78 -1.77 10.16 13.43
N THR A 79 -1.36 10.69 12.28
CA THR A 79 -1.82 10.32 10.94
C THR A 79 -0.63 10.24 10.00
N ALA A 80 -0.74 9.46 8.94
CA ALA A 80 0.27 9.45 7.89
C ALA A 80 0.34 10.83 7.22
N GLN A 81 1.55 11.29 6.97
CA GLN A 81 1.82 12.55 6.29
C GLN A 81 2.16 12.35 4.83
N ILE A 82 2.69 11.20 4.50
CA ILE A 82 3.27 10.89 3.22
C ILE A 82 2.72 9.54 2.75
N ARG A 83 2.13 9.54 1.55
CA ARG A 83 1.79 8.31 0.82
C ARG A 83 2.87 8.11 -0.23
N PRO A 84 3.71 7.07 -0.12
CA PRO A 84 4.74 6.86 -1.12
C PRO A 84 4.11 6.49 -2.46
N LYS A 85 4.40 7.28 -3.48
CA LYS A 85 4.21 6.89 -4.87
C LYS A 85 5.55 6.27 -5.33
N ILE A 86 5.58 4.96 -5.49
CA ILE A 86 6.77 4.25 -5.93
C ILE A 86 6.76 4.28 -7.46
N THR A 87 7.74 4.94 -8.07
CA THR A 87 7.93 4.91 -9.52
C THR A 87 8.58 3.60 -9.94
N ASP A 88 8.43 3.20 -11.21
CA ASP A 88 9.04 1.97 -11.75
C ASP A 88 10.56 1.94 -11.54
N ASN A 89 11.23 3.06 -11.73
CA ASN A 89 12.67 3.18 -11.49
C ASN A 89 13.03 2.98 -10.01
N ALA A 90 12.28 3.57 -9.10
CA ALA A 90 12.47 3.38 -7.67
C ALA A 90 12.17 1.94 -7.25
N TRP A 91 11.12 1.33 -7.82
CA TRP A 91 10.81 -0.08 -7.61
C TRP A 91 11.94 -0.99 -8.11
N ALA A 92 12.45 -0.75 -9.32
CA ALA A 92 13.56 -1.53 -9.89
C ALA A 92 14.82 -1.46 -9.01
N ALA A 93 15.12 -0.29 -8.43
CA ALA A 93 16.28 -0.08 -7.54
C ALA A 93 16.08 -0.59 -6.11
N THR A 94 14.84 -0.93 -5.71
CA THR A 94 14.54 -1.38 -4.34
C THR A 94 15.07 -2.80 -4.09
N PRO A 95 15.77 -3.06 -2.96
CA PRO A 95 16.22 -4.40 -2.59
C PRO A 95 15.06 -5.41 -2.47
N ASP A 96 15.28 -6.66 -2.89
CA ASP A 96 14.23 -7.70 -2.93
C ASP A 96 13.56 -7.93 -1.56
N ILE A 97 14.32 -7.87 -0.46
CA ILE A 97 13.74 -8.02 0.89
C ILE A 97 12.77 -6.88 1.24
N VAL A 98 13.07 -5.66 0.80
CA VAL A 98 12.18 -4.50 1.02
C VAL A 98 10.94 -4.62 0.15
N LYS A 99 11.10 -5.00 -1.14
CA LYS A 99 9.97 -5.29 -2.03
C LYS A 99 9.03 -6.32 -1.44
N LYS A 100 9.58 -7.44 -0.96
CA LYS A 100 8.81 -8.51 -0.35
C LYS A 100 8.00 -8.02 0.85
N ASN A 101 8.64 -7.30 1.78
CA ASN A 101 7.97 -6.78 2.97
C ASN A 101 6.88 -5.75 2.61
N LEU A 102 7.14 -4.87 1.66
CA LEU A 102 6.15 -3.90 1.16
C LEU A 102 4.93 -4.61 0.58
N VAL A 103 5.15 -5.55 -0.35
CA VAL A 103 4.03 -6.28 -0.99
C VAL A 103 3.25 -7.09 0.04
N THR A 104 3.94 -7.80 0.97
CA THR A 104 3.25 -8.55 2.02
C THR A 104 2.39 -7.63 2.87
N GLY A 105 2.94 -6.52 3.37
CA GLY A 105 2.18 -5.58 4.20
C GLY A 105 0.98 -4.95 3.46
N TRP A 106 1.13 -4.64 2.17
CA TRP A 106 0.01 -4.14 1.36
C TRP A 106 -1.07 -5.20 1.13
N VAL A 107 -0.67 -6.45 0.90
CA VAL A 107 -1.62 -7.56 0.75
C VAL A 107 -2.38 -7.79 2.04
N ASP A 108 -1.69 -7.82 3.19
CA ASP A 108 -2.33 -8.01 4.50
C ASP A 108 -3.35 -6.90 4.78
N GLN A 109 -2.99 -5.64 4.51
CA GLN A 109 -3.88 -4.49 4.66
C GLN A 109 -5.07 -4.57 3.69
N MET A 110 -4.83 -4.93 2.43
CA MET A 110 -5.88 -5.10 1.43
C MET A 110 -6.87 -6.19 1.85
N VAL A 111 -6.38 -7.33 2.33
CA VAL A 111 -7.24 -8.43 2.82
C VAL A 111 -8.10 -7.95 3.98
N ALA A 112 -7.52 -7.23 4.95
CA ALA A 112 -8.26 -6.67 6.07
C ALA A 112 -9.35 -5.69 5.60
N HIS A 113 -9.04 -4.77 4.67
CA HIS A 113 -10.02 -3.82 4.12
C HIS A 113 -11.14 -4.50 3.34
N VAL A 114 -10.82 -5.51 2.53
CA VAL A 114 -11.83 -6.28 1.77
C VAL A 114 -12.72 -7.05 2.75
N ALA A 115 -12.16 -7.69 3.77
CA ALA A 115 -12.93 -8.41 4.78
C ALA A 115 -13.88 -7.48 5.56
N ASP A 116 -13.39 -6.29 5.94
CA ASP A 116 -14.22 -5.27 6.59
C ASP A 116 -15.32 -4.75 5.66
N ALA A 117 -15.00 -4.48 4.39
CA ALA A 117 -15.98 -4.05 3.39
C ALA A 117 -17.07 -5.11 3.17
N VAL A 118 -16.72 -6.40 3.07
CA VAL A 118 -17.69 -7.49 2.95
C VAL A 118 -18.62 -7.53 4.17
N LYS A 119 -18.08 -7.38 5.37
CA LYS A 119 -18.85 -7.42 6.62
C LYS A 119 -19.81 -6.23 6.77
N ASN A 120 -19.42 -5.06 6.25
CA ASN A 120 -20.12 -3.79 6.48
C ASN A 120 -20.85 -3.26 5.23
N GLY A 121 -21.14 -4.11 4.24
CA GLY A 121 -21.92 -3.72 3.05
C GLY A 121 -21.18 -2.82 2.07
N GLY A 122 -19.84 -2.82 2.09
CA GLY A 122 -19.03 -2.00 1.19
C GLY A 122 -19.17 -2.35 -0.29
N PHE A 123 -19.79 -3.51 -0.60
CA PHE A 123 -20.09 -3.97 -1.96
C PHE A 123 -21.57 -3.88 -2.31
N ASP A 124 -22.43 -3.28 -1.49
CA ASP A 124 -23.88 -3.24 -1.70
C ASP A 124 -24.33 -2.24 -2.78
N ARG A 125 -23.40 -1.43 -3.30
CA ARG A 125 -23.73 -0.50 -4.39
C ARG A 125 -23.88 -1.25 -5.70
N ASP A 126 -24.91 -0.93 -6.49
CA ASP A 126 -25.19 -1.52 -7.80
C ASP A 126 -24.02 -1.45 -8.79
N ASN A 127 -23.13 -0.44 -8.61
CA ASN A 127 -21.95 -0.22 -9.43
C ASN A 127 -20.64 -0.52 -8.68
N ALA A 128 -20.68 -1.31 -7.60
CA ALA A 128 -19.47 -1.83 -7.00
C ALA A 128 -18.70 -2.67 -8.03
N HIS A 129 -17.39 -2.43 -8.15
CA HIS A 129 -16.58 -3.03 -9.20
C HIS A 129 -15.62 -4.06 -8.64
N GLN A 130 -15.64 -5.25 -9.25
CA GLN A 130 -14.64 -6.29 -9.01
C GLN A 130 -14.23 -6.88 -10.35
N SER A 131 -12.93 -6.88 -10.64
CA SER A 131 -12.42 -7.52 -11.85
C SER A 131 -11.17 -8.33 -11.58
N ARG A 132 -11.07 -9.46 -12.28
CA ARG A 132 -9.88 -10.31 -12.31
C ARG A 132 -9.69 -10.81 -13.74
N SER A 133 -8.50 -10.63 -14.28
CA SER A 133 -8.14 -11.15 -15.60
C SER A 133 -6.83 -11.95 -15.50
N GLY A 134 -6.85 -13.18 -16.00
CA GLY A 134 -5.65 -14.01 -16.15
C GLY A 134 -5.29 -14.08 -17.64
N GLN A 135 -4.06 -13.73 -18.00
CA GLN A 135 -3.60 -13.65 -19.38
C GLN A 135 -2.18 -14.17 -19.51
N MET A 136 -1.85 -14.70 -20.69
CA MET A 136 -0.46 -14.97 -21.08
C MET A 136 0.06 -13.74 -21.81
N LEU A 137 1.12 -13.16 -21.31
CA LEU A 137 1.70 -11.93 -21.82
C LEU A 137 3.19 -12.14 -22.18
N ASP A 138 3.61 -11.46 -23.21
CA ASP A 138 5.02 -11.16 -23.46
C ASP A 138 5.42 -9.84 -22.79
N GLU A 139 6.69 -9.47 -22.81
CA GLU A 139 7.21 -8.22 -22.24
C GLU A 139 6.49 -6.98 -22.82
N LYS A 140 6.12 -6.99 -24.09
CA LYS A 140 5.40 -5.87 -24.71
C LYS A 140 3.99 -5.76 -24.15
N GLY A 141 3.29 -6.87 -23.97
CA GLY A 141 1.95 -6.92 -23.37
C GLY A 141 1.97 -6.50 -21.91
N TRP A 142 2.95 -6.98 -21.14
CA TRP A 142 3.17 -6.57 -19.75
C TRP A 142 3.33 -5.05 -19.62
N ASN A 143 4.26 -4.48 -20.38
CA ASN A 143 4.53 -3.05 -20.37
C ASN A 143 3.33 -2.21 -20.84
N ALA A 144 2.54 -2.72 -21.78
CA ALA A 144 1.32 -2.05 -22.23
C ALA A 144 0.27 -1.99 -21.11
N ILE A 145 0.05 -3.10 -20.38
CA ILE A 145 -0.88 -3.13 -19.24
C ILE A 145 -0.37 -2.25 -18.09
N ALA A 146 0.91 -2.33 -17.74
CA ALA A 146 1.48 -1.48 -16.70
C ALA A 146 1.25 0.01 -16.97
N LYS A 147 1.49 0.46 -18.20
CA LYS A 147 1.24 1.84 -18.63
C LYS A 147 -0.24 2.23 -18.59
N GLU A 148 -1.14 1.29 -18.90
CA GLU A 148 -2.57 1.55 -18.85
C GLU A 148 -3.07 1.68 -17.41
N LEU A 149 -2.54 0.85 -16.49
CA LEU A 149 -2.84 0.96 -15.06
C LEU A 149 -2.33 2.27 -14.48
N GLU A 150 -1.14 2.74 -14.88
CA GLU A 150 -0.60 4.04 -14.46
C GLU A 150 -1.53 5.20 -14.87
N LYS A 151 -1.96 5.27 -16.14
CA LYS A 151 -2.91 6.27 -16.62
C LYS A 151 -4.26 6.20 -15.90
N THR A 152 -4.72 4.98 -15.63
CA THR A 152 -5.99 4.75 -14.90
C THR A 152 -5.87 5.28 -13.48
N LEU A 153 -4.74 5.04 -12.80
CA LEU A 153 -4.48 5.57 -11.46
C LEU A 153 -4.49 7.10 -11.45
N GLU A 154 -3.80 7.75 -12.38
CA GLU A 154 -3.80 9.23 -12.51
C GLU A 154 -5.22 9.79 -12.69
N ARG A 155 -6.02 9.11 -13.49
CA ARG A 155 -7.42 9.51 -13.71
C ARG A 155 -8.27 9.33 -12.45
N ILE A 156 -8.08 8.24 -11.70
CA ILE A 156 -8.75 7.99 -10.42
C ILE A 156 -8.35 9.06 -9.39
N GLU A 157 -7.06 9.39 -9.28
CA GLU A 157 -6.57 10.44 -8.39
C GLU A 157 -7.22 11.81 -8.71
N LYS A 158 -7.33 12.17 -10.00
CA LYS A 158 -8.01 13.39 -10.45
C LYS A 158 -9.49 13.41 -10.05
N ILE A 159 -10.21 12.31 -10.31
CA ILE A 159 -11.63 12.15 -9.90
C ILE A 159 -11.76 12.29 -8.38
N GLY A 160 -10.85 11.67 -7.62
CA GLY A 160 -10.80 11.76 -6.17
C GLY A 160 -10.59 13.19 -5.66
N ALA A 161 -9.66 13.95 -6.27
CA ALA A 161 -9.42 15.35 -5.93
C ALA A 161 -10.64 16.24 -6.20
N GLU A 162 -11.30 16.07 -7.34
CA GLU A 162 -12.53 16.76 -7.69
C GLU A 162 -13.68 16.39 -6.72
N ALA A 163 -13.81 15.13 -6.36
CA ALA A 163 -14.78 14.66 -5.38
C ALA A 163 -14.52 15.25 -3.99
N ALA A 164 -13.27 15.26 -3.53
CA ALA A 164 -12.87 15.86 -2.26
C ALA A 164 -13.25 17.35 -2.17
N ALA A 165 -13.10 18.11 -3.27
CA ALA A 165 -13.51 19.50 -3.35
C ALA A 165 -15.04 19.67 -3.20
N ARG A 166 -15.85 18.72 -3.71
CA ARG A 166 -17.31 18.72 -3.54
C ARG A 166 -17.70 18.33 -2.13
N VAL A 167 -17.11 17.27 -1.57
CA VAL A 167 -17.35 16.82 -0.18
C VAL A 167 -16.97 17.89 0.84
N LYS A 168 -15.91 18.68 0.58
CA LYS A 168 -15.57 19.82 1.46
C LYS A 168 -16.70 20.84 1.58
N LYS A 169 -17.52 21.00 0.53
CA LYS A 169 -18.69 21.91 0.54
C LYS A 169 -19.94 21.28 1.18
N LYS A 170 -20.06 19.95 1.12
CA LYS A 170 -21.18 19.16 1.65
C LYS A 170 -20.65 17.87 2.29
N PRO A 171 -20.12 17.95 3.52
CA PRO A 171 -19.45 16.80 4.18
C PRO A 171 -20.35 15.58 4.34
N GLU A 172 -21.65 15.76 4.49
CA GLU A 172 -22.65 14.69 4.64
C GLU A 172 -22.80 13.80 3.40
N THR A 173 -22.32 14.24 2.25
CA THR A 173 -22.36 13.46 0.99
C THR A 173 -21.15 12.56 0.81
N GLY A 174 -20.14 12.71 1.66
CA GLY A 174 -18.88 11.98 1.55
C GLY A 174 -18.94 10.58 2.15
N PHE A 175 -18.26 9.65 1.50
CA PHE A 175 -18.01 8.31 2.03
C PHE A 175 -16.59 7.88 1.66
N ARG A 176 -16.00 6.99 2.44
CA ARG A 176 -14.67 6.47 2.16
C ARG A 176 -14.74 5.39 1.09
N THR A 177 -13.74 5.37 0.23
CA THR A 177 -13.57 4.33 -0.80
C THR A 177 -12.13 3.87 -0.85
N THR A 178 -11.93 2.60 -1.18
CA THR A 178 -10.61 2.04 -1.50
C THR A 178 -10.67 1.44 -2.89
N THR A 179 -9.73 1.81 -3.75
CA THR A 179 -9.53 1.22 -5.07
C THR A 179 -8.18 0.51 -5.07
N VAL A 180 -8.17 -0.75 -5.46
CA VAL A 180 -6.94 -1.55 -5.55
C VAL A 180 -6.74 -2.02 -6.98
N MET A 181 -5.55 -1.79 -7.52
CA MET A 181 -5.12 -2.27 -8.82
C MET A 181 -3.77 -2.95 -8.67
N MET A 182 -3.61 -4.15 -9.24
CA MET A 182 -2.38 -4.93 -9.13
C MET A 182 -2.09 -5.63 -10.46
N LEU A 183 -0.84 -5.58 -10.88
CA LEU A 183 -0.29 -6.39 -11.96
C LEU A 183 0.84 -7.23 -11.38
N MET A 184 0.74 -8.55 -11.49
CA MET A 184 1.72 -9.48 -10.96
C MET A 184 1.89 -10.68 -11.88
N GLU A 185 3.07 -11.27 -11.90
CA GLU A 185 3.26 -12.57 -12.52
C GLU A 185 2.42 -13.62 -11.77
N GLY A 186 1.66 -14.39 -12.51
CA GLY A 186 0.92 -15.52 -11.96
C GLY A 186 1.84 -16.59 -11.38
N PRO A 187 1.32 -17.48 -10.53
CA PRO A 187 2.09 -18.62 -10.03
C PRO A 187 2.54 -19.47 -11.23
N SER A 188 3.82 -19.82 -11.25
CA SER A 188 4.40 -20.71 -12.29
C SER A 188 3.95 -22.17 -12.13
N SER A 189 2.65 -22.40 -11.84
CA SER A 189 2.10 -23.75 -11.80
C SER A 189 1.85 -24.22 -13.24
N SER A 190 2.57 -25.25 -13.65
CA SER A 190 2.35 -25.98 -14.88
C SER A 190 1.03 -26.79 -14.91
N ALA A 191 0.22 -26.68 -13.88
CA ALA A 191 -1.08 -27.33 -13.80
C ALA A 191 -2.13 -26.47 -14.48
N GLY A 192 -2.38 -26.72 -15.78
CA GLY A 192 -3.53 -26.16 -16.48
C GLY A 192 -3.26 -25.42 -17.79
N LEU A 193 -2.02 -25.32 -18.25
CA LEU A 193 -1.74 -24.84 -19.61
C LEU A 193 -1.79 -26.02 -20.61
N PRO A 194 -2.41 -25.85 -21.79
CA PRO A 194 -2.31 -26.86 -22.83
C PRO A 194 -0.84 -27.09 -23.19
N ALA A 195 -0.48 -28.34 -23.48
CA ALA A 195 0.89 -28.81 -23.71
C ALA A 195 1.66 -28.08 -24.84
N ASP A 196 0.97 -27.24 -25.61
CA ASP A 196 1.50 -26.57 -26.81
C ASP A 196 2.03 -25.16 -26.59
N ALA A 197 1.84 -24.58 -25.39
CA ALA A 197 2.43 -23.29 -25.07
C ALA A 197 3.91 -23.48 -24.72
N GLY A 198 4.78 -23.49 -25.71
CA GLY A 198 6.25 -23.59 -25.58
C GLY A 198 6.83 -22.41 -24.78
N ILE A 199 6.70 -22.47 -23.46
CA ILE A 199 7.20 -21.44 -22.57
C ILE A 199 8.68 -21.69 -22.32
N ARG A 200 9.53 -20.94 -23.00
CA ARG A 200 10.94 -20.84 -22.63
C ARG A 200 11.04 -20.12 -21.29
N ARG A 201 11.44 -20.83 -20.23
CA ARG A 201 11.80 -20.23 -18.94
C ARG A 201 12.86 -19.16 -19.17
N HIS A 202 12.52 -17.91 -18.91
CA HIS A 202 13.51 -16.84 -18.88
C HIS A 202 14.46 -17.10 -17.70
N LYS A 203 15.65 -17.66 -17.98
CA LYS A 203 16.72 -17.76 -16.98
C LYS A 203 17.09 -16.32 -16.58
N ARG A 204 16.82 -15.94 -15.34
CA ARG A 204 17.37 -14.73 -14.72
C ARG A 204 18.88 -14.73 -15.00
N ARG A 205 19.34 -13.78 -15.81
CA ARG A 205 20.77 -13.53 -16.00
C ARG A 205 21.33 -13.06 -14.65
N ARG A 206 21.96 -13.96 -13.91
CA ARG A 206 22.89 -13.56 -12.86
C ARG A 206 23.97 -12.70 -13.52
N ALA A 207 24.04 -11.42 -13.12
CA ALA A 207 25.18 -10.59 -13.45
C ALA A 207 26.44 -11.30 -12.95
N LYS A 208 27.30 -11.69 -13.86
CA LYS A 208 28.65 -12.16 -13.51
C LYS A 208 29.40 -10.94 -13.00
N THR A 209 29.65 -10.89 -11.70
CA THR A 209 30.69 -10.05 -11.12
C THR A 209 32.01 -10.61 -11.63
N THR A 210 32.64 -9.90 -12.53
CA THR A 210 34.05 -10.11 -12.87
C THR A 210 34.91 -9.34 -11.90
N ALA A 211 35.84 -10.03 -11.31
CA ALA A 211 36.86 -9.54 -10.39
C ALA A 211 37.72 -8.43 -11.03
#